data_ea7076180e748b6ca99a424f2eb0367e
#
_entry.id   ea7076180e748b6ca99a424f2eb0367e
#
_cell.length_a   1.000
_cell.length_b   1.000
_cell.length_c   1.000
_cell.angle_alpha   90.00
_cell.angle_beta   90.00
_cell.angle_gamma   90.00
#
_symmetry.space_group_name_H-M   'P 1'
#
loop_
_entity.id
_entity.type
_entity.pdbx_description
1 polymer ?
#
loop_
_entity_poly.entity_id
_entity_poly.type
_entity_poly.pdbx_seq_one_letter_code
_entity_poly.pdbx_strand_id
1 'polypeptide(L)'
;MELSYKNADINDAETLIDIYDSAFYDDYILYGECPAYGRSVENMEQSVQEFPKVIAYDQGKAVGVISYKPEGAGKYYIGCLAVKKEEQGKGIGTALMRHFMDEHPDWNEITLVTPCDKEQNIRFYTARFGFDITGEENDGHVKVLWFRLSR
;
A
#
# COMPACT_ATOMS: atom_id res chain seq x y z
N MET A 1 5.29 0.70 -20.55
CA MET A 1 5.67 -0.05 -19.31
C MET A 1 4.76 -1.24 -19.17
N GLU A 2 5.34 -2.40 -19.04
CA GLU A 2 4.59 -3.64 -18.91
C GLU A 2 4.93 -4.28 -17.56
N LEU A 3 3.94 -4.34 -16.68
CA LEU A 3 4.14 -4.84 -15.32
C LEU A 3 3.78 -6.32 -15.23
N SER A 4 4.56 -7.06 -14.45
CA SER A 4 4.20 -8.39 -13.99
C SER A 4 4.03 -8.35 -12.47
N TYR A 5 3.30 -9.33 -11.92
CA TYR A 5 2.92 -9.34 -10.51
C TYR A 5 3.28 -10.68 -9.89
N LYS A 6 3.76 -10.63 -8.65
CA LYS A 6 4.11 -11.82 -7.89
C LYS A 6 3.49 -11.75 -6.50
N ASN A 7 2.81 -12.82 -6.09
CA ASN A 7 2.39 -12.97 -4.70
C ASN A 7 3.65 -13.18 -3.85
N ALA A 8 3.87 -12.32 -2.87
CA ALA A 8 5.07 -12.36 -2.04
C ALA A 8 5.04 -13.54 -1.07
N ASP A 9 6.21 -14.09 -0.81
CA ASP A 9 6.43 -15.06 0.26
C ASP A 9 7.57 -14.58 1.17
N ILE A 10 7.95 -15.38 2.16
CA ILE A 10 8.97 -14.97 3.13
C ILE A 10 10.33 -14.72 2.49
N ASN A 11 10.61 -15.33 1.35
CA ASN A 11 11.87 -15.12 0.62
C ASN A 11 11.95 -13.74 -0.04
N ASP A 12 10.84 -13.02 -0.11
CA ASP A 12 10.78 -11.68 -0.68
C ASP A 12 10.99 -10.56 0.36
N ALA A 13 11.32 -10.92 1.61
CA ALA A 13 11.41 -9.93 2.69
C ALA A 13 12.38 -8.78 2.38
N GLU A 14 13.57 -9.07 1.86
CA GLU A 14 14.55 -8.02 1.53
C GLU A 14 14.06 -7.13 0.38
N THR A 15 13.43 -7.72 -0.62
CA THR A 15 12.83 -6.97 -1.74
C THR A 15 11.75 -6.03 -1.23
N LEU A 16 10.90 -6.51 -0.33
CA LEU A 16 9.83 -5.70 0.27
C LEU A 16 10.41 -4.56 1.12
N ILE A 17 11.43 -4.82 1.92
CA ILE A 17 12.09 -3.79 2.73
C ILE A 17 12.63 -2.69 1.81
N ASP A 18 13.27 -3.06 0.70
CA ASP A 18 13.78 -2.11 -0.28
C ASP A 18 12.67 -1.19 -0.81
N ILE A 19 11.53 -1.76 -1.18
CA ILE A 19 10.38 -0.98 -1.67
C ILE A 19 9.86 -0.05 -0.58
N TYR A 20 9.65 -0.58 0.61
CA TYR A 20 9.11 0.18 1.74
C TYR A 20 10.05 1.32 2.14
N ASP A 21 11.34 1.04 2.28
CA ASP A 21 12.31 2.06 2.68
C ASP A 21 12.40 3.17 1.63
N SER A 22 12.38 2.83 0.35
CA SER A 22 12.37 3.83 -0.72
C SER A 22 11.11 4.69 -0.66
N ALA A 23 9.95 4.04 -0.53
CA ALA A 23 8.65 4.73 -0.58
C ALA A 23 8.39 5.61 0.64
N PHE A 24 8.86 5.19 1.83
CA PHE A 24 8.51 5.82 3.10
C PHE A 24 9.64 6.62 3.75
N TYR A 25 10.78 6.76 3.07
CA TYR A 25 11.89 7.55 3.61
C TYR A 25 11.48 8.99 3.92
N ASP A 26 10.76 9.64 3.01
CA ASP A 26 10.33 11.03 3.20
C ASP A 26 9.34 11.15 4.37
N ASP A 27 8.46 10.17 4.56
CA ASP A 27 7.54 10.12 5.69
C ASP A 27 8.30 9.99 7.01
N TYR A 28 9.32 9.14 7.04
CA TYR A 28 10.17 8.98 8.21
C TYR A 28 10.85 10.30 8.59
N ILE A 29 11.40 11.01 7.59
CA ILE A 29 12.04 12.30 7.83
C ILE A 29 11.03 13.34 8.30
N LEU A 30 9.85 13.39 7.67
CA LEU A 30 8.82 14.39 7.98
C LEU A 30 8.21 14.20 9.38
N TYR A 31 7.90 12.96 9.75
CA TYR A 31 7.17 12.67 10.99
C TYR A 31 8.06 12.23 12.13
N GLY A 32 9.34 11.92 11.87
CA GLY A 32 10.27 11.38 12.86
C GLY A 32 10.05 9.91 13.19
N GLU A 33 8.97 9.33 12.72
CA GLU A 33 8.66 7.91 12.87
C GLU A 33 7.81 7.46 11.69
N CYS A 34 7.97 6.21 11.28
CA CYS A 34 7.14 5.60 10.25
C CYS A 34 7.24 4.08 10.40
N PRO A 35 6.15 3.39 10.80
CA PRO A 35 6.21 1.93 11.02
C PRO A 35 6.61 1.13 9.79
N ALA A 36 6.37 1.67 8.60
CA ALA A 36 6.71 1.01 7.35
C ALA A 36 8.19 1.13 6.97
N TYR A 37 8.94 2.04 7.61
CA TYR A 37 10.34 2.31 7.31
C TYR A 37 11.26 1.63 8.32
N GLY A 38 12.37 1.07 7.84
CA GLY A 38 13.40 0.51 8.71
C GLY A 38 13.04 -0.81 9.36
N ARG A 39 12.15 -1.59 8.76
CA ARG A 39 11.74 -2.90 9.31
C ARG A 39 12.88 -3.91 9.18
N SER A 40 12.98 -4.79 10.17
CA SER A 40 13.92 -5.93 10.10
C SER A 40 13.40 -6.99 9.15
N VAL A 41 14.29 -7.89 8.70
CA VAL A 41 13.91 -9.05 7.88
C VAL A 41 12.87 -9.89 8.62
N GLU A 42 13.10 -10.19 9.89
CA GLU A 42 12.16 -10.98 10.71
C GLU A 42 10.78 -10.33 10.80
N ASN A 43 10.74 -9.01 11.00
CA ASN A 43 9.49 -8.26 11.08
C ASN A 43 8.76 -8.31 9.74
N MET A 44 9.48 -8.15 8.62
CA MET A 44 8.87 -8.21 7.30
C MET A 44 8.36 -9.62 6.97
N GLU A 45 9.10 -10.66 7.35
CA GLU A 45 8.65 -12.05 7.16
C GLU A 45 7.35 -12.30 7.91
N GLN A 46 7.24 -11.80 9.13
CA GLN A 46 6.00 -11.90 9.90
C GLN A 46 4.86 -11.14 9.21
N SER A 47 5.13 -9.96 8.69
CA SER A 47 4.15 -9.15 7.97
C SER A 47 3.62 -9.85 6.72
N VAL A 48 4.49 -10.55 5.98
CA VAL A 48 4.08 -11.33 4.81
C VAL A 48 3.11 -12.46 5.21
N GLN A 49 3.32 -13.08 6.36
CA GLN A 49 2.43 -14.12 6.86
C GLN A 49 1.08 -13.56 7.32
N GLU A 50 1.05 -12.35 7.87
CA GLU A 50 -0.18 -11.72 8.38
C GLU A 50 -0.97 -11.01 7.28
N PHE A 51 -0.28 -10.39 6.32
CA PHE A 51 -0.88 -9.58 5.27
C PHE A 51 -0.42 -10.07 3.91
N PRO A 52 -1.32 -10.66 3.11
CA PRO A 52 -0.99 -10.97 1.71
C PRO A 52 -0.45 -9.74 0.99
N LYS A 53 0.57 -9.93 0.16
CA LYS A 53 1.22 -8.85 -0.57
C LYS A 53 1.45 -9.26 -2.01
N VAL A 54 1.31 -8.30 -2.92
CA VAL A 54 1.60 -8.50 -4.34
C VAL A 54 2.66 -7.49 -4.74
N ILE A 55 3.77 -7.97 -5.29
CA ILE A 55 4.87 -7.14 -5.78
C ILE A 55 4.71 -6.94 -7.27
N ALA A 56 4.82 -5.69 -7.72
CA ALA A 56 4.87 -5.36 -9.14
C ALA A 56 6.31 -5.28 -9.61
N TYR A 57 6.57 -5.89 -10.77
CA TYR A 57 7.88 -5.90 -11.42
C TYR A 57 7.78 -5.24 -12.79
N ASP A 58 8.77 -4.41 -13.10
CA ASP A 58 8.95 -3.81 -14.41
C ASP A 58 10.30 -4.30 -14.96
N GLN A 59 10.28 -5.11 -16.01
CA GLN A 59 11.47 -5.70 -16.62
C GLN A 59 12.36 -6.43 -15.59
N GLY A 60 11.73 -7.22 -14.73
CA GLY A 60 12.43 -7.99 -13.71
C GLY A 60 12.86 -7.20 -12.47
N LYS A 61 12.55 -5.92 -12.41
CA LYS A 61 12.90 -5.05 -11.29
C LYS A 61 11.65 -4.81 -10.44
N ALA A 62 11.73 -5.06 -9.14
CA ALA A 62 10.63 -4.80 -8.21
C ALA A 62 10.44 -3.28 -8.06
N VAL A 63 9.23 -2.78 -8.31
CA VAL A 63 8.96 -1.34 -8.34
C VAL A 63 7.89 -0.88 -7.36
N GLY A 64 7.01 -1.79 -6.90
CA GLY A 64 5.95 -1.42 -5.98
C GLY A 64 5.32 -2.63 -5.34
N VAL A 65 4.44 -2.40 -4.38
CA VAL A 65 3.75 -3.45 -3.63
C VAL A 65 2.39 -2.97 -3.15
N ILE A 66 1.41 -3.87 -3.13
CA ILE A 66 0.16 -3.68 -2.41
C ILE A 66 0.04 -4.77 -1.35
N SER A 67 -0.29 -4.36 -0.12
CA SER A 67 -0.50 -5.24 1.02
C SER A 67 -1.91 -5.07 1.52
N TYR A 68 -2.61 -6.17 1.79
CA TYR A 68 -4.02 -6.10 2.16
C TYR A 68 -4.36 -7.15 3.19
N LYS A 69 -5.55 -6.99 3.81
CA LYS A 69 -6.09 -7.93 4.77
C LYS A 69 -7.54 -8.21 4.41
N PRO A 70 -7.89 -9.48 4.10
CA PRO A 70 -9.29 -9.85 3.93
C PRO A 70 -9.99 -9.77 5.28
N GLU A 71 -11.19 -9.17 5.30
CA GLU A 71 -11.98 -9.01 6.53
C GLU A 71 -13.27 -9.82 6.48
N GLY A 72 -13.47 -10.63 5.43
CA GLY A 72 -14.64 -11.44 5.25
C GLY A 72 -15.78 -10.70 4.53
N ALA A 73 -16.68 -11.48 3.91
CA ALA A 73 -17.86 -10.93 3.22
C ALA A 73 -17.55 -9.89 2.14
N GLY A 74 -16.41 -10.04 1.45
CA GLY A 74 -16.00 -9.12 0.38
C GLY A 74 -15.39 -7.81 0.89
N LYS A 75 -15.07 -7.71 2.17
CA LYS A 75 -14.42 -6.53 2.75
C LYS A 75 -12.92 -6.73 2.81
N TYR A 76 -12.18 -5.70 2.42
CA TYR A 76 -10.72 -5.71 2.41
C TYR A 76 -10.16 -4.42 3.00
N TYR A 77 -9.08 -4.55 3.75
CA TYR A 77 -8.32 -3.42 4.26
C TYR A 77 -6.98 -3.36 3.51
N ILE A 78 -6.67 -2.22 2.90
CA ILE A 78 -5.38 -2.00 2.25
C ILE A 78 -4.42 -1.46 3.31
N GLY A 79 -3.47 -2.30 3.72
CA GLY A 79 -2.50 -1.93 4.75
C GLY A 79 -1.36 -1.08 4.21
N CYS A 80 -1.02 -1.27 2.93
CA CYS A 80 0.08 -0.54 2.30
C CYS A 80 -0.08 -0.56 0.79
N LEU A 81 0.12 0.59 0.16
CA LEU A 81 0.30 0.70 -1.29
C LEU A 81 1.54 1.57 -1.47
N ALA A 82 2.64 0.97 -1.89
CA ALA A 82 3.93 1.63 -1.95
C ALA A 82 4.58 1.47 -3.31
N VAL A 83 5.18 2.55 -3.81
CA VAL A 83 5.94 2.57 -5.06
C VAL A 83 7.28 3.19 -4.76
N LYS A 84 8.37 2.57 -5.25
CA LYS A 84 9.71 3.12 -5.09
C LYS A 84 9.73 4.57 -5.56
N LYS A 85 10.45 5.42 -4.83
CA LYS A 85 10.44 6.87 -5.07
C LYS A 85 10.76 7.23 -6.52
N GLU A 86 11.80 6.58 -7.09
CA GLU A 86 12.22 6.83 -8.48
C GLU A 86 11.22 6.31 -9.52
N GLU A 87 10.26 5.49 -9.11
CA GLU A 87 9.25 4.90 -9.98
C GLU A 87 7.88 5.55 -9.83
N GLN A 88 7.74 6.53 -8.96
CA GLN A 88 6.47 7.22 -8.75
C GLN A 88 6.10 8.10 -9.96
N GLY A 89 4.81 8.33 -10.14
CA GLY A 89 4.31 9.14 -11.26
C GLY A 89 4.16 8.39 -12.58
N LYS A 90 4.37 7.06 -12.59
CA LYS A 90 4.28 6.22 -13.79
C LYS A 90 3.02 5.37 -13.85
N GLY A 91 2.12 5.51 -12.89
CA GLY A 91 0.87 4.74 -12.84
C GLY A 91 0.98 3.38 -12.18
N ILE A 92 2.07 3.07 -11.50
CA ILE A 92 2.27 1.77 -10.85
C ILE A 92 1.28 1.55 -9.71
N GLY A 93 1.04 2.59 -8.88
CA GLY A 93 0.06 2.50 -7.81
C GLY A 93 -1.35 2.22 -8.32
N THR A 94 -1.73 2.88 -9.41
CA THR A 94 -3.02 2.63 -10.08
C THR A 94 -3.10 1.19 -10.58
N ALA A 95 -2.03 0.70 -11.21
CA ALA A 95 -1.98 -0.65 -11.75
C ALA A 95 -2.07 -1.70 -10.63
N LEU A 96 -1.38 -1.49 -9.51
CA LEU A 96 -1.46 -2.37 -8.35
C LEU A 96 -2.87 -2.44 -7.76
N MET A 97 -3.52 -1.29 -7.60
CA MET A 97 -4.89 -1.26 -7.07
C MET A 97 -5.86 -1.97 -8.02
N ARG A 98 -5.74 -1.75 -9.31
CA ARG A 98 -6.59 -2.42 -10.30
C ARG A 98 -6.33 -3.92 -10.35
N HIS A 99 -5.07 -4.34 -10.27
CA HIS A 99 -4.72 -5.75 -10.20
C HIS A 99 -5.36 -6.40 -8.96
N PHE A 100 -5.29 -5.72 -7.81
CA PHE A 100 -5.95 -6.19 -6.59
C PHE A 100 -7.45 -6.39 -6.81
N MET A 101 -8.13 -5.41 -7.39
CA MET A 101 -9.57 -5.50 -7.66
C MET A 101 -9.92 -6.62 -8.62
N ASP A 102 -9.11 -6.82 -9.67
CA ASP A 102 -9.33 -7.88 -10.65
C ASP A 102 -9.14 -9.27 -10.04
N GLU A 103 -8.17 -9.42 -9.13
CA GLU A 103 -7.90 -10.69 -8.46
C GLU A 103 -8.91 -11.01 -7.35
N HIS A 104 -9.69 -10.02 -6.92
CA HIS A 104 -10.68 -10.17 -5.86
C HIS A 104 -12.04 -9.67 -6.33
N PRO A 105 -12.66 -10.34 -7.33
CA PRO A 105 -13.92 -9.85 -7.91
C PRO A 105 -15.08 -9.83 -6.92
N ASP A 106 -14.93 -10.49 -5.78
CA ASP A 106 -15.91 -10.49 -4.69
C ASP A 106 -15.89 -9.22 -3.83
N TRP A 107 -14.92 -8.33 -4.03
CA TRP A 107 -14.81 -7.15 -3.18
C TRP A 107 -16.08 -6.29 -3.26
N ASN A 108 -16.57 -5.86 -2.11
CA ASN A 108 -17.68 -4.92 -2.03
C ASN A 108 -17.33 -3.68 -1.19
N GLU A 109 -16.31 -3.77 -0.37
CA GLU A 109 -15.84 -2.64 0.43
C GLU A 109 -14.31 -2.71 0.58
N ILE A 110 -13.65 -1.60 0.32
CA ILE A 110 -12.20 -1.45 0.53
C ILE A 110 -12.00 -0.25 1.44
N THR A 111 -11.23 -0.44 2.52
CA THR A 111 -10.88 0.63 3.44
C THR A 111 -9.36 0.81 3.50
N LEU A 112 -8.93 2.01 3.85
CA LEU A 112 -7.52 2.33 4.07
C LEU A 112 -7.38 3.61 4.86
N VAL A 113 -6.16 3.90 5.32
CA VAL A 113 -5.83 5.15 6.00
C VAL A 113 -4.64 5.82 5.31
N THR A 114 -4.57 7.15 5.40
CA THR A 114 -3.40 7.91 4.96
C THR A 114 -3.26 9.15 5.85
N PRO A 115 -2.02 9.66 6.07
CA PRO A 115 -1.84 10.90 6.81
C PRO A 115 -2.63 12.06 6.20
N CYS A 116 -3.21 12.91 7.03
CA CYS A 116 -4.12 13.97 6.59
C CYS A 116 -3.46 15.08 5.76
N ASP A 117 -2.14 15.20 5.82
CA ASP A 117 -1.37 16.20 5.06
C ASP A 117 -0.78 15.66 3.75
N LYS A 118 -1.09 14.41 3.39
CA LYS A 118 -0.66 13.79 2.13
C LYS A 118 -1.66 14.08 1.01
N GLU A 119 -1.65 15.30 0.50
CA GLU A 119 -2.61 15.74 -0.51
C GLU A 119 -2.62 14.89 -1.78
N GLN A 120 -1.44 14.43 -2.23
CA GLN A 120 -1.35 13.58 -3.42
C GLN A 120 -2.05 12.24 -3.19
N ASN A 121 -1.89 11.65 -2.02
CA ASN A 121 -2.56 10.40 -1.66
C ASN A 121 -4.07 10.60 -1.58
N ILE A 122 -4.50 11.70 -0.96
CA ILE A 122 -5.93 12.01 -0.85
C ILE A 122 -6.55 12.12 -2.24
N ARG A 123 -5.93 12.86 -3.15
CA ARG A 123 -6.41 12.99 -4.52
C ARG A 123 -6.37 11.66 -5.27
N PHE A 124 -5.33 10.86 -5.06
CA PHE A 124 -5.22 9.54 -5.68
C PHE A 124 -6.42 8.68 -5.32
N TYR A 125 -6.78 8.60 -4.05
CA TYR A 125 -7.89 7.75 -3.62
C TYR A 125 -9.25 8.37 -3.95
N THR A 126 -9.44 9.66 -3.74
CA THR A 126 -10.76 10.28 -3.94
C THR A 126 -11.05 10.55 -5.42
N ALA A 127 -10.13 11.20 -6.14
CA ALA A 127 -10.38 11.61 -7.52
C ALA A 127 -10.22 10.47 -8.51
N ARG A 128 -9.23 9.59 -8.31
CA ARG A 128 -8.97 8.50 -9.25
C ARG A 128 -9.85 7.28 -9.03
N PHE A 129 -10.08 6.90 -7.76
CA PHE A 129 -10.82 5.68 -7.43
C PHE A 129 -12.20 5.92 -6.82
N GLY A 130 -12.51 7.14 -6.42
CA GLY A 130 -13.82 7.47 -5.87
C GLY A 130 -14.02 7.08 -4.42
N PHE A 131 -12.93 6.94 -3.65
CA PHE A 131 -13.05 6.70 -2.21
C PHE A 131 -13.67 7.90 -1.51
N ASP A 132 -14.48 7.63 -0.49
CA ASP A 132 -15.02 8.65 0.41
C ASP A 132 -14.17 8.72 1.67
N ILE A 133 -13.98 9.92 2.20
CA ILE A 133 -13.35 10.11 3.51
C ILE A 133 -14.44 9.88 4.57
N THR A 134 -14.21 8.91 5.46
CA THR A 134 -15.22 8.49 6.44
C THR A 134 -14.93 8.92 7.87
N GLY A 135 -13.70 9.36 8.16
CA GLY A 135 -13.35 9.77 9.51
C GLY A 135 -11.88 10.13 9.63
N GLU A 136 -11.49 10.48 10.84
CA GLU A 136 -10.10 10.79 11.15
C GLU A 136 -9.74 10.19 12.50
N GLU A 137 -8.44 9.93 12.70
CA GLU A 137 -7.92 9.26 13.88
C GLU A 137 -6.48 9.73 14.12
N ASN A 138 -6.04 9.69 15.36
CA ASN A 138 -4.65 9.95 15.68
C ASN A 138 -3.90 8.62 15.77
N ASP A 139 -2.83 8.51 14.98
CA ASP A 139 -1.91 7.36 14.99
C ASP A 139 -0.59 7.88 15.54
N GLY A 140 -0.38 7.71 16.86
CA GLY A 140 0.70 8.38 17.56
C GLY A 140 0.46 9.89 17.53
N HIS A 141 1.40 10.66 16.97
CA HIS A 141 1.22 12.10 16.78
C HIS A 141 0.91 12.48 15.34
N VAL A 142 0.60 11.50 14.50
CA VAL A 142 0.21 11.71 13.12
C VAL A 142 -1.30 11.55 13.00
N LYS A 143 -1.98 12.56 12.46
CA LYS A 143 -3.41 12.47 12.18
C LYS A 143 -3.60 11.78 10.84
N VAL A 144 -4.44 10.74 10.82
CA VAL A 144 -4.75 9.99 9.61
C VAL A 144 -6.23 10.13 9.26
N LEU A 145 -6.52 10.01 7.96
CA LEU A 145 -7.88 9.96 7.45
C LEU A 145 -8.21 8.53 7.05
N TRP A 146 -9.45 8.13 7.34
CA TRP A 146 -10.03 6.86 6.89
C TRP A 146 -10.76 7.06 5.57
N PHE A 147 -10.56 6.12 4.65
CA PHE A 147 -11.17 6.12 3.33
C PHE A 147 -11.94 4.83 3.13
N ARG A 148 -13.05 4.91 2.40
CA ARG A 148 -13.85 3.74 2.04
C ARG A 148 -14.33 3.83 0.61
N LEU A 149 -14.20 2.73 -0.11
CA LEU A 149 -14.79 2.54 -1.44
C LEU A 149 -15.76 1.37 -1.34
N SER A 150 -17.01 1.58 -1.77
CA SER A 150 -18.07 0.55 -1.76
C SER A 150 -18.64 0.37 -3.15
N ARG A 151 -19.12 -0.83 -3.44
CA ARG A 151 -19.87 -1.08 -4.67
C ARG A 151 -21.07 -1.99 -4.49
#